data_ac96c671253e071d903db23d4fe2a73b
#
_entry.id   ac96c671253e071d903db23d4fe2a73b
#
_cell.length_a   1.000
_cell.length_b   1.000
_cell.length_c   1.000
_cell.angle_alpha   90.00
_cell.angle_beta   90.00
_cell.angle_gamma   90.00
#
_symmetry.space_group_name_H-M   'P 1'
#
loop_
_entity.id
_entity.type
_entity.pdbx_description
1 polymer ?
#
loop_
_entity_poly.entity_id
_entity_poly.type
_entity_poly.pdbx_seq_one_letter_code
_entity_poly.pdbx_strand_id
1 'polypeptide(L)'
;MLRRALMAAAASERVRDVVTRAPGARAIVNRYVAGESSEDAVAVARWLRSAGLLVTLDYLGEDTTDAQQAAATATQYVHLLGKLAAEGLTEGGAVEVSVKPTAVGLLLGGGTSPREHGVRVATEHLERIVIAARDAGTTVTIDAEDHRTTDAALRIANSLRSRFPTVGTVLQAALRRTEADARELAAPGTRVRLCKGAYAEPLAEAFDSRHEIDRSFARCLRVLMAGPGYPMIATHDPRLVDITRSLGFALPEGSFEYQMLHGVRPDEQRRLAASGAKVRVYVPYGGDWYRYLVRRLAERPANLALFLRSLRSKA
;
A
#
# COMPACT_ATOMS: atom_id res chain seq x y z
N MET A 1 -19.82 -8.99 11.41
CA MET A 1 -20.83 -9.40 10.39
C MET A 1 -20.89 -8.41 9.23
N LEU A 2 -21.09 -7.12 9.43
CA LEU A 2 -21.20 -6.11 8.35
C LEU A 2 -19.99 -6.08 7.41
N ARG A 3 -18.75 -6.14 7.95
CA ARG A 3 -17.50 -6.17 7.15
C ARG A 3 -17.43 -7.40 6.23
N ARG A 4 -17.81 -8.60 6.73
CA ARG A 4 -17.84 -9.83 5.91
C ARG A 4 -18.87 -9.76 4.80
N ALA A 5 -20.06 -9.23 5.09
CA ALA A 5 -21.12 -9.04 4.09
C ALA A 5 -20.70 -8.02 3.01
N LEU A 6 -20.02 -6.95 3.39
CA LEU A 6 -19.48 -5.96 2.46
C LEU A 6 -18.36 -6.52 1.59
N MET A 7 -17.46 -7.31 2.15
CA MET A 7 -16.40 -7.97 1.38
C MET A 7 -16.97 -9.03 0.41
N ALA A 8 -18.04 -9.74 0.80
CA ALA A 8 -18.76 -10.66 -0.09
C ALA A 8 -19.49 -9.90 -1.22
N ALA A 9 -20.10 -8.77 -0.90
CA ALA A 9 -20.72 -7.90 -1.92
C ALA A 9 -19.68 -7.31 -2.88
N ALA A 10 -18.47 -7.02 -2.39
CA ALA A 10 -17.34 -6.55 -3.18
C ALA A 10 -16.88 -7.58 -4.23
N ALA A 11 -17.03 -8.86 -3.96
CA ALA A 11 -16.70 -9.93 -4.89
C ALA A 11 -17.75 -10.12 -6.00
N SER A 12 -18.91 -9.41 -5.92
CA SER A 12 -19.99 -9.54 -6.89
C SER A 12 -19.80 -8.61 -8.08
N GLU A 13 -19.65 -9.17 -9.28
CA GLU A 13 -19.59 -8.41 -10.53
C GLU A 13 -20.83 -7.54 -10.78
N ARG A 14 -22.01 -8.04 -10.39
CA ARG A 14 -23.27 -7.27 -10.50
C ARG A 14 -23.25 -6.00 -9.65
N VAL A 15 -22.71 -6.08 -8.44
CA VAL A 15 -22.60 -4.91 -7.56
C VAL A 15 -21.55 -3.95 -8.13
N ARG A 16 -20.46 -4.45 -8.68
CA ARG A 16 -19.45 -3.64 -9.38
C ARG A 16 -20.09 -2.85 -10.52
N ASP A 17 -20.85 -3.50 -11.40
CA ASP A 17 -21.48 -2.86 -12.57
C ASP A 17 -22.51 -1.79 -12.18
N VAL A 18 -23.28 -2.01 -11.12
CA VAL A 18 -24.20 -1.01 -10.58
C VAL A 18 -23.44 0.20 -10.01
N VAL A 19 -22.38 -0.07 -9.26
CA VAL A 19 -21.56 0.99 -8.64
C VAL A 19 -20.81 1.80 -9.69
N THR A 20 -20.22 1.17 -10.69
CA THR A 20 -19.46 1.87 -11.74
C THR A 20 -20.32 2.77 -12.62
N ARG A 21 -21.60 2.43 -12.81
CA ARG A 21 -22.57 3.22 -13.60
C ARG A 21 -23.28 4.32 -12.81
N ALA A 22 -23.16 4.32 -11.48
CA ALA A 22 -23.89 5.28 -10.64
C ALA A 22 -23.30 6.70 -10.77
N PRO A 23 -24.09 7.75 -11.05
CA PRO A 23 -23.60 9.10 -11.33
C PRO A 23 -22.79 9.75 -10.21
N GLY A 24 -23.01 9.34 -8.95
CA GLY A 24 -22.23 9.84 -7.79
C GLY A 24 -20.98 9.02 -7.45
N ALA A 25 -20.81 7.83 -8.03
CA ALA A 25 -19.69 6.94 -7.71
C ALA A 25 -18.34 7.54 -8.14
N ARG A 26 -18.28 8.19 -9.30
CA ARG A 26 -17.06 8.85 -9.80
C ARG A 26 -16.48 9.87 -8.82
N ALA A 27 -17.32 10.72 -8.21
CA ALA A 27 -16.85 11.72 -7.25
C ALA A 27 -16.22 11.06 -6.00
N ILE A 28 -16.76 9.91 -5.58
CA ILE A 28 -16.23 9.14 -4.44
C ILE A 28 -14.95 8.40 -4.86
N VAL A 29 -14.94 7.79 -6.04
CA VAL A 29 -13.74 7.14 -6.59
C VAL A 29 -12.59 8.14 -6.68
N ASN A 30 -12.80 9.29 -7.29
CA ASN A 30 -11.80 10.35 -7.48
C ASN A 30 -11.26 10.92 -6.16
N ARG A 31 -11.96 10.71 -5.05
CA ARG A 31 -11.45 11.08 -3.73
C ARG A 31 -10.35 10.14 -3.24
N TYR A 32 -10.37 8.86 -3.64
CA TYR A 32 -9.47 7.84 -3.09
C TYR A 32 -8.52 7.24 -4.14
N VAL A 33 -8.80 7.44 -5.42
CA VAL A 33 -8.07 6.91 -6.56
C VAL A 33 -7.70 8.07 -7.48
N ALA A 34 -6.47 8.13 -7.94
CA ALA A 34 -5.99 9.24 -8.76
C ALA A 34 -6.66 9.31 -10.14
N GLY A 35 -7.17 8.18 -10.64
CA GLY A 35 -7.74 8.00 -11.97
C GLY A 35 -7.36 6.64 -12.53
N GLU A 36 -7.60 6.42 -13.81
CA GLU A 36 -7.34 5.12 -14.44
C GLU A 36 -6.01 5.09 -15.21
N SER A 37 -5.48 6.23 -15.60
CA SER A 37 -4.27 6.35 -16.40
C SER A 37 -3.01 6.70 -15.58
N SER A 38 -1.84 6.46 -16.17
CA SER A 38 -0.58 6.92 -15.58
C SER A 38 -0.45 8.44 -15.59
N GLU A 39 -1.09 9.12 -16.53
CA GLU A 39 -1.18 10.59 -16.62
C GLU A 39 -1.91 11.16 -15.41
N ASP A 40 -3.04 10.56 -15.01
CA ASP A 40 -3.80 10.95 -13.82
C ASP A 40 -2.93 10.76 -12.55
N ALA A 41 -2.23 9.62 -12.46
CA ALA A 41 -1.35 9.32 -11.34
C ALA A 41 -0.20 10.34 -11.22
N VAL A 42 0.44 10.69 -12.34
CA VAL A 42 1.52 11.70 -12.40
C VAL A 42 0.98 13.08 -12.02
N ALA A 43 -0.20 13.47 -12.51
CA ALA A 43 -0.81 14.76 -12.17
C ALA A 43 -1.09 14.88 -10.65
N VAL A 44 -1.62 13.83 -10.02
CA VAL A 44 -1.85 13.78 -8.57
C VAL A 44 -0.52 13.77 -7.80
N ALA A 45 0.49 13.03 -8.28
CA ALA A 45 1.81 13.03 -7.66
C ALA A 45 2.43 14.44 -7.67
N ARG A 46 2.37 15.15 -8.80
CA ARG A 46 2.86 16.53 -8.94
C ARG A 46 2.15 17.48 -7.96
N TRP A 47 0.82 17.36 -7.86
CA TRP A 47 0.03 18.18 -6.92
C TRP A 47 0.40 17.90 -5.46
N LEU A 48 0.56 16.64 -5.06
CA LEU A 48 0.98 16.29 -3.69
C LEU A 48 2.42 16.77 -3.41
N ARG A 49 3.32 16.66 -4.39
CA ARG A 49 4.69 17.15 -4.27
C ARG A 49 4.74 18.68 -4.08
N SER A 50 3.92 19.45 -4.80
CA SER A 50 3.83 20.90 -4.60
C SER A 50 3.32 21.29 -3.21
N ALA A 51 2.60 20.38 -2.52
CA ALA A 51 2.17 20.54 -1.13
C ALA A 51 3.20 20.02 -0.10
N GLY A 52 4.44 19.68 -0.53
CA GLY A 52 5.50 19.18 0.35
C GLY A 52 5.35 17.73 0.79
N LEU A 53 4.45 16.97 0.18
CA LEU A 53 4.18 15.57 0.53
C LEU A 53 4.98 14.61 -0.37
N LEU A 54 5.48 13.52 0.20
CA LEU A 54 6.02 12.40 -0.55
C LEU A 54 4.89 11.53 -1.10
N VAL A 55 5.16 10.74 -2.14
CA VAL A 55 4.12 9.95 -2.81
C VAL A 55 4.59 8.51 -3.04
N THR A 56 3.69 7.56 -2.86
CA THR A 56 3.81 6.19 -3.37
C THR A 56 2.67 5.95 -4.34
N LEU A 57 2.96 5.53 -5.57
CA LEU A 57 1.95 5.16 -6.57
C LEU A 57 1.78 3.64 -6.60
N ASP A 58 0.53 3.18 -6.57
CA ASP A 58 0.14 1.77 -6.67
C ASP A 58 -0.77 1.58 -7.89
N TYR A 59 -0.32 0.80 -8.88
CA TYR A 59 -1.17 0.40 -9.99
C TYR A 59 -2.08 -0.73 -9.55
N LEU A 60 -3.38 -0.47 -9.57
CA LEU A 60 -4.39 -1.37 -9.03
C LEU A 60 -4.52 -2.63 -9.88
N GLY A 61 -4.39 -3.75 -9.22
CA GLY A 61 -4.48 -5.12 -9.70
C GLY A 61 -4.01 -6.05 -8.59
N GLU A 62 -4.59 -7.23 -8.50
CA GLU A 62 -4.20 -8.28 -7.54
C GLU A 62 -4.71 -9.62 -8.02
N ASP A 63 -4.15 -10.72 -7.52
CA ASP A 63 -4.58 -12.11 -7.76
C ASP A 63 -4.56 -12.52 -9.26
N THR A 64 -3.65 -11.97 -10.07
CA THR A 64 -3.58 -12.38 -11.46
C THR A 64 -3.06 -13.82 -11.61
N THR A 65 -3.75 -14.59 -12.44
CA THR A 65 -3.38 -15.96 -12.86
C THR A 65 -3.02 -16.01 -14.33
N ASP A 66 -3.01 -14.87 -15.01
CA ASP A 66 -2.66 -14.71 -16.41
C ASP A 66 -1.24 -14.12 -16.52
N ALA A 67 -0.36 -14.87 -17.20
CA ALA A 67 1.03 -14.46 -17.40
C ALA A 67 1.18 -13.20 -18.26
N GLN A 68 0.29 -13.01 -19.24
CA GLN A 68 0.31 -11.83 -20.10
C GLN A 68 -0.11 -10.58 -19.31
N GLN A 69 -1.13 -10.70 -18.46
CA GLN A 69 -1.55 -9.63 -17.57
C GLN A 69 -0.45 -9.27 -16.55
N ALA A 70 0.21 -10.28 -15.97
CA ALA A 70 1.32 -10.04 -15.03
C ALA A 70 2.48 -9.28 -15.70
N ALA A 71 2.86 -9.67 -16.92
CA ALA A 71 3.89 -8.99 -17.69
C ALA A 71 3.49 -7.58 -18.13
N ALA A 72 2.21 -7.37 -18.49
CA ALA A 72 1.67 -6.06 -18.82
C ALA A 72 1.70 -5.14 -17.60
N THR A 73 1.32 -5.63 -16.40
CA THR A 73 1.39 -4.88 -15.15
C THR A 73 2.84 -4.44 -14.84
N ALA A 74 3.81 -5.33 -14.97
CA ALA A 74 5.22 -4.96 -14.77
C ALA A 74 5.67 -3.89 -15.77
N THR A 75 5.23 -3.97 -17.03
CA THR A 75 5.53 -2.98 -18.07
C THR A 75 4.92 -1.62 -17.75
N GLN A 76 3.69 -1.58 -17.20
CA GLN A 76 3.05 -0.33 -16.76
C GLN A 76 3.85 0.37 -15.65
N TYR A 77 4.39 -0.37 -14.67
CA TYR A 77 5.25 0.22 -13.65
C TYR A 77 6.54 0.81 -14.24
N VAL A 78 7.18 0.11 -15.18
CA VAL A 78 8.38 0.61 -15.86
C VAL A 78 8.09 1.90 -16.64
N HIS A 79 6.98 1.95 -17.38
CA HIS A 79 6.54 3.16 -18.07
C HIS A 79 6.23 4.32 -17.12
N LEU A 80 5.52 4.03 -16.02
CA LEU A 80 5.22 5.04 -15.00
C LEU A 80 6.50 5.64 -14.42
N LEU A 81 7.48 4.81 -14.06
CA LEU A 81 8.78 5.26 -13.52
C LEU A 81 9.53 6.14 -14.50
N GLY A 82 9.51 5.79 -15.80
CA GLY A 82 10.09 6.63 -16.85
C GLY A 82 9.42 7.99 -16.97
N LYS A 83 8.09 8.06 -16.89
CA LYS A 83 7.34 9.34 -16.88
C LYS A 83 7.67 10.19 -15.66
N LEU A 84 7.71 9.57 -14.47
CA LEU A 84 8.03 10.27 -13.23
C LEU A 84 9.45 10.85 -13.24
N ALA A 85 10.43 10.10 -13.78
CA ALA A 85 11.79 10.55 -13.93
C ALA A 85 11.90 11.71 -14.92
N ALA A 86 11.22 11.63 -16.06
CA ALA A 86 11.21 12.70 -17.08
C ALA A 86 10.64 14.02 -16.53
N GLU A 87 9.80 13.97 -15.52
CA GLU A 87 9.25 15.14 -14.83
C GLU A 87 10.03 15.57 -13.57
N GLY A 88 11.16 14.90 -13.24
CA GLY A 88 11.95 15.19 -12.04
C GLY A 88 11.25 14.86 -10.72
N LEU A 89 10.18 14.06 -10.74
CA LEU A 89 9.36 13.76 -9.56
C LEU A 89 9.97 12.70 -8.64
N THR A 90 10.95 11.94 -9.12
CA THR A 90 11.57 10.82 -8.40
C THR A 90 12.73 11.22 -7.50
N GLU A 91 13.24 12.43 -7.64
CA GLU A 91 14.45 12.91 -6.98
C GLU A 91 14.41 12.68 -5.47
N GLY A 92 15.48 12.09 -4.90
CA GLY A 92 15.56 11.78 -3.47
C GLY A 92 14.50 10.77 -2.97
N GLY A 93 13.90 9.96 -3.86
CA GLY A 93 12.82 9.03 -3.51
C GLY A 93 11.49 9.73 -3.20
N ALA A 94 11.30 10.94 -3.71
CA ALA A 94 10.12 11.75 -3.40
C ALA A 94 8.83 11.11 -3.90
N VAL A 95 8.84 10.54 -5.10
CA VAL A 95 7.78 9.67 -5.62
C VAL A 95 8.37 8.28 -5.85
N GLU A 96 7.79 7.27 -5.20
CA GLU A 96 8.14 5.86 -5.36
C GLU A 96 6.93 5.06 -5.85
N VAL A 97 7.11 3.79 -6.14
CA VAL A 97 6.02 2.87 -6.46
C VAL A 97 5.89 1.78 -5.41
N SER A 98 4.68 1.28 -5.22
CA SER A 98 4.39 0.07 -4.43
C SER A 98 3.81 -0.99 -5.34
N VAL A 99 4.27 -2.25 -5.18
CA VAL A 99 3.90 -3.34 -6.09
C VAL A 99 3.42 -4.54 -5.30
N LYS A 100 2.23 -5.04 -5.66
CA LYS A 100 1.70 -6.28 -5.12
C LYS A 100 2.29 -7.47 -5.87
N PRO A 101 2.92 -8.43 -5.19
CA PRO A 101 3.48 -9.61 -5.84
C PRO A 101 2.45 -10.40 -6.64
N THR A 102 1.18 -10.48 -6.19
CA THR A 102 0.13 -11.21 -6.93
C THR A 102 -0.28 -10.51 -8.22
N ALA A 103 -0.14 -9.18 -8.32
CA ALA A 103 -0.39 -8.44 -9.55
C ALA A 103 0.65 -8.71 -10.65
N VAL A 104 1.86 -9.13 -10.25
CA VAL A 104 2.97 -9.40 -11.15
C VAL A 104 3.32 -10.89 -11.26
N GLY A 105 2.37 -11.77 -10.90
CA GLY A 105 2.42 -13.19 -11.24
C GLY A 105 2.73 -14.16 -10.10
N LEU A 106 2.70 -13.73 -8.83
CA LEU A 106 2.99 -14.62 -7.69
C LEU A 106 2.08 -15.86 -7.63
N LEU A 107 0.84 -15.76 -8.13
CA LEU A 107 -0.13 -16.87 -8.14
C LEU A 107 -0.18 -17.63 -9.48
N LEU A 108 0.75 -17.40 -10.39
CA LEU A 108 0.84 -18.19 -11.64
C LEU A 108 1.13 -19.66 -11.33
N GLY A 109 0.44 -20.53 -12.06
CA GLY A 109 0.44 -21.99 -11.81
C GLY A 109 -0.79 -22.47 -11.05
N GLY A 110 -1.70 -21.56 -10.71
CA GLY A 110 -3.01 -21.83 -10.10
C GLY A 110 -2.97 -22.06 -8.59
N GLY A 111 -4.14 -21.90 -7.97
CA GLY A 111 -4.33 -22.03 -6.51
C GLY A 111 -4.33 -20.69 -5.79
N THR A 112 -4.45 -20.74 -4.47
CA THR A 112 -4.54 -19.59 -3.57
C THR A 112 -3.25 -19.33 -2.78
N SER A 113 -2.24 -20.17 -2.99
CA SER A 113 -0.91 -20.05 -2.35
C SER A 113 0.17 -20.03 -3.42
N PRO A 114 1.26 -19.26 -3.20
CA PRO A 114 2.38 -19.18 -4.14
C PRO A 114 3.02 -20.54 -4.40
N ARG A 115 3.28 -20.81 -5.68
CA ARG A 115 4.07 -21.96 -6.13
C ARG A 115 5.43 -21.48 -6.63
N GLU A 116 6.41 -22.35 -6.72
CA GLU A 116 7.76 -22.02 -7.15
C GLU A 116 7.79 -21.27 -8.51
N HIS A 117 6.99 -21.71 -9.48
CA HIS A 117 6.86 -21.02 -10.76
C HIS A 117 6.39 -19.56 -10.59
N GLY A 118 5.32 -19.31 -9.83
CA GLY A 118 4.80 -17.97 -9.59
C GLY A 118 5.80 -17.09 -8.82
N VAL A 119 6.47 -17.66 -7.81
CA VAL A 119 7.53 -16.94 -7.07
C VAL A 119 8.65 -16.51 -8.00
N ARG A 120 9.10 -17.36 -8.91
CA ARG A 120 10.14 -17.03 -9.88
C ARG A 120 9.69 -15.92 -10.84
N VAL A 121 8.50 -16.03 -11.43
CA VAL A 121 7.97 -15.02 -12.36
C VAL A 121 7.78 -13.67 -11.65
N ALA A 122 7.17 -13.67 -10.47
CA ALA A 122 7.00 -12.43 -9.69
C ALA A 122 8.35 -11.79 -9.33
N THR A 123 9.37 -12.60 -9.00
CA THR A 123 10.73 -12.09 -8.71
C THR A 123 11.33 -11.43 -9.94
N GLU A 124 11.24 -12.07 -11.11
CA GLU A 124 11.75 -11.53 -12.38
C GLU A 124 11.07 -10.19 -12.75
N HIS A 125 9.74 -10.11 -12.60
CA HIS A 125 8.99 -8.90 -12.87
C HIS A 125 9.30 -7.79 -11.87
N LEU A 126 9.37 -8.11 -10.57
CA LEU A 126 9.75 -7.15 -9.53
C LEU A 126 11.18 -6.65 -9.72
N GLU A 127 12.12 -7.50 -10.10
CA GLU A 127 13.49 -7.08 -10.39
C GLU A 127 13.53 -6.07 -11.55
N ARG A 128 12.78 -6.28 -12.64
CA ARG A 128 12.67 -5.31 -13.74
C ARG A 128 12.15 -3.95 -13.26
N ILE A 129 11.12 -3.96 -12.38
CA ILE A 129 10.55 -2.73 -11.82
C ILE A 129 11.57 -2.03 -10.89
N VAL A 130 12.29 -2.79 -10.06
CA VAL A 130 13.31 -2.28 -9.15
C VAL A 130 14.49 -1.66 -9.91
N ILE A 131 14.92 -2.28 -11.00
CA ILE A 131 15.96 -1.72 -11.89
C ILE A 131 15.48 -0.39 -12.47
N ALA A 132 14.27 -0.34 -13.02
CA ALA A 132 13.72 0.91 -13.55
C ALA A 132 13.56 2.00 -12.47
N ALA A 133 13.19 1.65 -11.25
CA ALA A 133 13.10 2.59 -10.15
C ALA A 133 14.48 3.13 -9.74
N ARG A 134 15.50 2.27 -9.65
CA ARG A 134 16.89 2.69 -9.41
C ARG A 134 17.36 3.67 -10.48
N ASP A 135 17.15 3.33 -11.75
CA ASP A 135 17.57 4.16 -12.89
C ASP A 135 16.81 5.49 -12.95
N ALA A 136 15.58 5.52 -12.43
CA ALA A 136 14.77 6.72 -12.22
C ALA A 136 15.16 7.51 -10.94
N GLY A 137 16.12 7.06 -10.13
CA GLY A 137 16.54 7.73 -8.89
C GLY A 137 15.55 7.55 -7.72
N THR A 138 14.74 6.49 -7.73
CA THR A 138 13.76 6.19 -6.67
C THR A 138 13.81 4.72 -6.25
N THR A 139 12.77 4.25 -5.57
CA THR A 139 12.72 2.92 -4.98
C THR A 139 11.35 2.26 -5.16
N VAL A 140 11.26 0.98 -4.76
CA VAL A 140 10.05 0.17 -4.77
C VAL A 140 9.77 -0.33 -3.36
N THR A 141 8.50 -0.27 -2.94
CA THR A 141 8.02 -1.02 -1.78
C THR A 141 7.23 -2.23 -2.26
N ILE A 142 7.61 -3.43 -1.82
CA ILE A 142 6.88 -4.67 -2.10
C ILE A 142 5.76 -4.79 -1.08
N ASP A 143 4.50 -4.73 -1.54
CA ASP A 143 3.32 -4.76 -0.68
C ASP A 143 3.08 -6.15 -0.07
N ALA A 144 2.51 -6.13 1.14
CA ALA A 144 1.96 -7.32 1.79
C ALA A 144 0.49 -7.50 1.40
N GLU A 145 0.12 -8.74 1.16
CA GLU A 145 -1.24 -9.16 0.83
C GLU A 145 -1.75 -10.13 1.89
N ASP A 146 -2.49 -11.20 1.58
CA ASP A 146 -2.96 -12.11 2.61
C ASP A 146 -1.84 -12.97 3.24
N HIS A 147 -2.17 -13.65 4.37
CA HIS A 147 -1.19 -14.45 5.12
C HIS A 147 -0.49 -15.52 4.28
N ARG A 148 -1.16 -16.08 3.25
CA ARG A 148 -0.62 -17.17 2.40
C ARG A 148 0.53 -16.70 1.52
N THR A 149 0.56 -15.41 1.19
CA THR A 149 1.58 -14.80 0.34
C THR A 149 2.70 -14.14 1.12
N THR A 150 2.55 -13.96 2.45
CA THR A 150 3.48 -13.22 3.30
C THR A 150 4.92 -13.77 3.21
N ASP A 151 5.12 -15.08 3.34
CA ASP A 151 6.47 -15.67 3.28
C ASP A 151 7.14 -15.46 1.92
N ALA A 152 6.38 -15.61 0.83
CA ALA A 152 6.89 -15.40 -0.51
C ALA A 152 7.27 -13.92 -0.74
N ALA A 153 6.40 -12.99 -0.32
CA ALA A 153 6.66 -11.55 -0.44
C ALA A 153 7.92 -11.12 0.33
N LEU A 154 8.07 -11.58 1.58
CA LEU A 154 9.24 -11.29 2.40
C LEU A 154 10.54 -11.90 1.82
N ARG A 155 10.48 -13.15 1.31
CA ARG A 155 11.64 -13.78 0.65
C ARG A 155 12.05 -13.02 -0.61
N ILE A 156 11.11 -12.63 -1.46
CA ILE A 156 11.37 -11.83 -2.67
C ILE A 156 11.98 -10.49 -2.28
N ALA A 157 11.39 -9.78 -1.30
CA ALA A 157 11.90 -8.50 -0.82
C ALA A 157 13.34 -8.61 -0.29
N ASN A 158 13.64 -9.64 0.50
CA ASN A 158 14.98 -9.88 1.04
C ASN A 158 15.99 -10.22 -0.07
N SER A 159 15.60 -11.06 -1.04
CA SER A 159 16.44 -11.40 -2.19
C SER A 159 16.76 -10.16 -3.04
N LEU A 160 15.78 -9.32 -3.32
CA LEU A 160 16.02 -8.08 -4.10
C LEU A 160 16.83 -7.06 -3.30
N ARG A 161 16.62 -6.94 -1.98
CA ARG A 161 17.35 -6.00 -1.12
C ARG A 161 18.85 -6.30 -1.06
N SER A 162 19.26 -7.55 -1.16
CA SER A 162 20.69 -7.89 -1.20
C SER A 162 21.45 -7.23 -2.36
N ARG A 163 20.75 -6.88 -3.44
CA ARG A 163 21.28 -6.22 -4.65
C ARG A 163 20.84 -4.77 -4.78
N PHE A 164 19.70 -4.44 -4.20
CA PHE A 164 19.06 -3.12 -4.24
C PHE A 164 18.63 -2.70 -2.82
N PRO A 165 19.54 -2.15 -2.01
CA PRO A 165 19.33 -1.94 -0.58
C PRO A 165 18.11 -1.06 -0.22
N THR A 166 17.64 -0.22 -1.15
CA THR A 166 16.51 0.68 -0.94
C THR A 166 15.14 0.02 -1.09
N VAL A 167 15.06 -1.24 -1.52
CA VAL A 167 13.79 -1.97 -1.65
C VAL A 167 13.11 -2.10 -0.29
N GLY A 168 11.87 -1.57 -0.21
CA GLY A 168 11.03 -1.64 0.98
C GLY A 168 10.16 -2.90 1.02
N THR A 169 9.68 -3.22 2.22
CA THR A 169 8.68 -4.28 2.44
C THR A 169 7.58 -3.81 3.39
N VAL A 170 6.53 -4.61 3.53
CA VAL A 170 5.36 -4.26 4.35
C VAL A 170 5.08 -5.34 5.39
N LEU A 171 4.78 -4.91 6.60
CA LEU A 171 4.32 -5.75 7.70
C LEU A 171 2.91 -5.36 8.14
N GLN A 172 2.09 -6.36 8.43
CA GLN A 172 0.70 -6.19 8.86
C GLN A 172 0.53 -6.57 10.33
N ALA A 173 0.29 -5.60 11.21
CA ALA A 173 0.16 -5.80 12.65
C ALA A 173 -0.98 -6.76 13.04
N ALA A 174 -1.95 -6.99 12.15
CA ALA A 174 -2.99 -7.98 12.37
C ALA A 174 -2.47 -9.42 12.42
N LEU A 175 -1.39 -9.74 11.71
CA LEU A 175 -0.81 -11.08 11.71
C LEU A 175 -0.03 -11.33 13.00
N ARG A 176 -0.18 -12.51 13.60
CA ARG A 176 0.46 -12.90 14.87
C ARG A 176 1.99 -12.95 14.76
N ARG A 177 2.50 -13.29 13.58
CA ARG A 177 3.93 -13.38 13.28
C ARG A 177 4.66 -12.03 13.22
N THR A 178 3.93 -10.93 12.99
CA THR A 178 4.50 -9.64 12.60
C THR A 178 5.52 -9.07 13.59
N GLU A 179 5.37 -9.35 14.89
CA GLU A 179 6.36 -8.86 15.87
C GLU A 179 7.71 -9.57 15.74
N ALA A 180 7.72 -10.87 15.38
CA ALA A 180 8.95 -11.59 15.08
C ALA A 180 9.58 -11.08 13.78
N ASP A 181 8.79 -10.97 12.71
CA ASP A 181 9.24 -10.43 11.43
C ASP A 181 9.81 -9.00 11.59
N ALA A 182 9.19 -8.17 12.45
CA ALA A 182 9.69 -6.82 12.72
C ALA A 182 11.06 -6.81 13.39
N ARG A 183 11.35 -7.76 14.30
CA ARG A 183 12.68 -7.90 14.93
C ARG A 183 13.74 -8.29 13.90
N GLU A 184 13.43 -9.19 12.97
CA GLU A 184 14.35 -9.60 11.90
C GLU A 184 14.61 -8.45 10.91
N LEU A 185 13.59 -7.65 10.62
CA LEU A 185 13.65 -6.56 9.65
C LEU A 185 14.10 -5.22 10.24
N ALA A 186 14.26 -5.11 11.57
CA ALA A 186 14.80 -3.92 12.23
C ALA A 186 16.34 -3.84 12.07
N ALA A 187 16.82 -3.95 10.84
CA ALA A 187 18.23 -4.00 10.47
C ALA A 187 18.65 -2.76 9.67
N PRO A 188 19.95 -2.41 9.61
CA PRO A 188 20.45 -1.26 8.86
C PRO A 188 19.99 -1.28 7.39
N GLY A 189 19.56 -0.12 6.89
CA GLY A 189 19.13 0.05 5.50
C GLY A 189 17.78 -0.56 5.15
N THR A 190 17.14 -1.29 6.06
CA THR A 190 15.85 -1.91 5.80
C THR A 190 14.72 -0.89 5.87
N ARG A 191 13.93 -0.76 4.82
CA ARG A 191 12.73 0.09 4.76
C ARG A 191 11.49 -0.77 5.02
N VAL A 192 10.77 -0.51 6.11
CA VAL A 192 9.63 -1.32 6.55
C VAL A 192 8.38 -0.47 6.73
N ARG A 193 7.36 -0.72 5.90
CA ARG A 193 6.03 -0.16 6.09
C ARG A 193 5.27 -1.01 7.12
N LEU A 194 4.90 -0.41 8.23
CA LEU A 194 4.02 -1.04 9.21
C LEU A 194 2.59 -0.53 9.03
N CYS A 195 1.67 -1.42 8.71
CA CYS A 195 0.23 -1.14 8.66
C CYS A 195 -0.57 -2.08 9.57
N LYS A 196 -1.87 -1.78 9.79
CA LYS A 196 -2.74 -2.68 10.58
C LYS A 196 -3.05 -4.00 9.86
N GLY A 197 -3.19 -3.96 8.56
CA GLY A 197 -3.69 -5.06 7.72
C GLY A 197 -5.17 -4.84 7.36
N ALA A 198 -5.53 -5.23 6.14
CA ALA A 198 -6.86 -5.00 5.57
C ALA A 198 -7.57 -6.30 5.13
N TYR A 199 -6.89 -7.41 5.15
CA TYR A 199 -7.40 -8.71 4.70
C TYR A 199 -8.23 -9.40 5.79
N ALA A 200 -9.11 -10.33 5.37
CA ALA A 200 -9.91 -11.16 6.26
C ALA A 200 -9.14 -12.47 6.51
N GLU A 201 -8.34 -12.48 7.55
CA GLU A 201 -7.44 -13.59 7.89
C GLU A 201 -8.09 -14.61 8.83
N PRO A 202 -7.64 -15.87 8.82
CA PRO A 202 -8.03 -16.87 9.81
C PRO A 202 -7.57 -16.47 11.23
N LEU A 203 -8.35 -16.85 12.25
CA LEU A 203 -8.02 -16.55 13.66
C LEU A 203 -6.71 -17.22 14.13
N ALA A 204 -6.30 -18.31 13.50
CA ALA A 204 -5.03 -18.95 13.77
C ALA A 204 -3.84 -18.05 13.37
N GLU A 205 -3.99 -17.27 12.29
CA GLU A 205 -2.94 -16.45 11.70
C GLU A 205 -2.97 -15.00 12.19
N ALA A 206 -4.16 -14.50 12.57
CA ALA A 206 -4.34 -13.09 12.88
C ALA A 206 -5.13 -12.82 14.15
N PHE A 207 -4.96 -11.62 14.70
CA PHE A 207 -5.80 -11.08 15.75
C PHE A 207 -7.16 -10.66 15.18
N ASP A 208 -8.24 -10.92 15.91
CA ASP A 208 -9.60 -10.57 15.48
C ASP A 208 -10.04 -9.21 16.03
N SER A 209 -9.65 -8.90 17.27
CA SER A 209 -10.07 -7.67 17.91
C SER A 209 -9.23 -6.47 17.49
N ARG A 210 -9.90 -5.34 17.26
CA ARG A 210 -9.24 -4.06 16.97
C ARG A 210 -8.22 -3.68 18.04
N HIS A 211 -8.54 -3.99 19.30
CA HIS A 211 -7.67 -3.69 20.42
C HIS A 211 -6.36 -4.49 20.39
N GLU A 212 -6.43 -5.80 20.08
CA GLU A 212 -5.24 -6.63 19.94
C GLU A 212 -4.37 -6.18 18.76
N ILE A 213 -4.99 -5.84 17.61
CA ILE A 213 -4.29 -5.29 16.45
C ILE A 213 -3.59 -3.97 16.80
N ASP A 214 -4.26 -3.06 17.53
CA ASP A 214 -3.67 -1.78 17.98
C ASP A 214 -2.48 -2.01 18.92
N ARG A 215 -2.58 -2.97 19.84
CA ARG A 215 -1.47 -3.36 20.74
C ARG A 215 -0.31 -4.01 19.99
N SER A 216 -0.61 -4.89 19.04
CA SER A 216 0.40 -5.50 18.17
C SER A 216 1.13 -4.43 17.35
N PHE A 217 0.38 -3.49 16.75
CA PHE A 217 0.96 -2.35 16.02
C PHE A 217 1.93 -1.56 16.91
N ALA A 218 1.52 -1.23 18.14
CA ALA A 218 2.37 -0.48 19.05
C ALA A 218 3.65 -1.23 19.46
N ARG A 219 3.59 -2.58 19.59
CA ARG A 219 4.79 -3.40 19.87
C ARG A 219 5.73 -3.42 18.66
N CYS A 220 5.20 -3.70 17.47
CA CYS A 220 5.98 -3.68 16.22
C CYS A 220 6.59 -2.30 15.95
N LEU A 221 5.81 -1.23 16.19
CA LEU A 221 6.27 0.15 16.06
C LEU A 221 7.50 0.41 16.94
N ARG A 222 7.46 0.00 18.22
CA ARG A 222 8.61 0.16 19.14
C ARG A 222 9.85 -0.57 18.63
N VAL A 223 9.69 -1.79 18.14
CA VAL A 223 10.79 -2.59 17.59
C VAL A 223 11.43 -1.87 16.39
N LEU A 224 10.63 -1.44 15.43
CA LEU A 224 11.12 -0.78 14.22
C LEU A 224 11.75 0.59 14.52
N MET A 225 11.12 1.39 15.40
CA MET A 225 11.64 2.73 15.76
C MET A 225 12.91 2.67 16.63
N ALA A 226 13.15 1.57 17.34
CA ALA A 226 14.38 1.37 18.11
C ALA A 226 15.52 0.79 17.24
N GLY A 227 15.21 0.24 16.07
CA GLY A 227 16.19 -0.35 15.15
C GLY A 227 16.86 0.68 14.25
N PRO A 228 17.96 0.30 13.59
CA PRO A 228 18.71 1.16 12.68
C PRO A 228 18.12 1.24 11.24
N GLY A 229 16.94 0.67 11.02
CA GLY A 229 16.24 0.70 9.74
C GLY A 229 15.51 2.02 9.47
N TYR A 230 14.70 2.04 8.42
CA TYR A 230 13.85 3.16 8.05
C TYR A 230 12.36 2.78 8.19
N PRO A 231 11.72 3.06 9.33
CA PRO A 231 10.30 2.78 9.55
C PRO A 231 9.40 3.70 8.72
N MET A 232 8.40 3.10 8.06
CA MET A 232 7.36 3.78 7.30
C MET A 232 6.01 3.49 7.99
N ILE A 233 5.45 4.46 8.71
CA ILE A 233 4.35 4.22 9.64
C ILE A 233 3.01 4.52 8.98
N ALA A 234 2.35 3.46 8.50
CA ALA A 234 1.12 3.53 7.73
C ALA A 234 -0.13 3.45 8.63
N THR A 235 -0.58 4.60 9.13
CA THR A 235 -1.76 4.66 9.99
C THR A 235 -2.54 5.97 9.85
N HIS A 236 -3.87 5.88 10.06
CA HIS A 236 -4.76 7.04 10.20
C HIS A 236 -5.31 7.17 11.63
N ASP A 237 -4.91 6.30 12.54
CA ASP A 237 -5.36 6.32 13.94
C ASP A 237 -4.62 7.42 14.70
N PRO A 238 -5.34 8.44 15.26
CA PRO A 238 -4.68 9.55 15.96
C PRO A 238 -3.79 9.08 17.11
N ARG A 239 -4.20 8.05 17.84
CA ARG A 239 -3.43 7.51 18.99
C ARG A 239 -2.11 6.90 18.52
N LEU A 240 -2.11 6.18 17.38
CA LEU A 240 -0.89 5.59 16.81
C LEU A 240 0.01 6.68 16.20
N VAL A 241 -0.56 7.73 15.62
CA VAL A 241 0.19 8.91 15.16
C VAL A 241 0.88 9.59 16.35
N ASP A 242 0.18 9.78 17.48
CA ASP A 242 0.75 10.39 18.69
C ASP A 242 1.84 9.52 19.33
N ILE A 243 1.64 8.20 19.40
CA ILE A 243 2.68 7.26 19.87
C ILE A 243 3.91 7.32 18.96
N THR A 244 3.72 7.34 17.63
CA THR A 244 4.83 7.47 16.66
C THR A 244 5.60 8.76 16.89
N ARG A 245 4.90 9.88 17.04
CA ARG A 245 5.53 11.18 17.33
C ARG A 245 6.34 11.14 18.62
N SER A 246 5.81 10.55 19.68
CA SER A 246 6.50 10.44 20.97
C SER A 246 7.76 9.58 20.88
N LEU A 247 7.72 8.45 20.15
CA LEU A 247 8.89 7.61 19.91
C LEU A 247 9.93 8.30 19.01
N GLY A 248 9.46 9.04 18.01
CA GLY A 248 10.31 9.75 17.05
C GLY A 248 11.00 10.97 17.60
N PHE A 249 10.58 11.50 18.78
CA PHE A 249 11.15 12.72 19.36
C PHE A 249 12.65 12.61 19.66
N ALA A 250 13.13 11.43 20.03
CA ALA A 250 14.55 11.17 20.31
C ALA A 250 15.36 10.70 19.08
N LEU A 251 14.72 10.54 17.92
CA LEU A 251 15.37 10.06 16.72
C LEU A 251 15.87 11.20 15.83
N PRO A 252 16.89 11.00 15.02
CA PRO A 252 17.34 11.98 14.04
C PRO A 252 16.21 12.38 13.09
N GLU A 253 16.18 13.64 12.69
CA GLU A 253 15.20 14.14 11.74
C GLU A 253 15.25 13.34 10.45
N GLY A 254 14.07 12.95 9.95
CA GLY A 254 13.93 12.22 8.71
C GLY A 254 14.30 10.75 8.77
N SER A 255 14.57 10.17 9.95
CA SER A 255 14.87 8.73 10.13
C SER A 255 13.66 7.82 9.97
N PHE A 256 12.46 8.35 9.89
CA PHE A 256 11.21 7.64 9.63
C PHE A 256 10.23 8.53 8.86
N GLU A 257 9.14 7.96 8.37
CA GLU A 257 8.06 8.71 7.73
C GLU A 257 6.68 8.22 8.17
N TYR A 258 5.70 9.13 8.14
CA TYR A 258 4.29 8.76 8.21
C TYR A 258 3.78 8.41 6.82
N GLN A 259 2.91 7.40 6.73
CA GLN A 259 2.24 7.05 5.48
C GLN A 259 0.73 7.08 5.66
N MET A 260 0.04 7.71 4.72
CA MET A 260 -1.41 7.86 4.73
C MET A 260 -1.99 7.63 3.33
N LEU A 261 -3.21 7.15 3.28
CA LEU A 261 -3.90 6.92 2.00
C LEU A 261 -4.39 8.23 1.39
N HIS A 262 -4.36 8.33 0.08
CA HIS A 262 -4.95 9.42 -0.67
C HIS A 262 -6.43 9.62 -0.31
N GLY A 263 -6.84 10.87 -0.11
CA GLY A 263 -8.21 11.23 0.27
C GLY A 263 -8.63 10.90 1.70
N VAL A 264 -7.74 10.30 2.51
CA VAL A 264 -8.03 9.98 3.91
C VAL A 264 -7.30 10.96 4.82
N ARG A 265 -8.05 11.76 5.60
CA ARG A 265 -7.54 12.79 6.52
C ARG A 265 -6.51 13.75 5.88
N PRO A 266 -6.82 14.40 4.75
CA PRO A 266 -5.86 15.27 4.07
C PRO A 266 -5.38 16.45 4.93
N ASP A 267 -6.21 16.94 5.85
CA ASP A 267 -5.82 17.99 6.80
C ASP A 267 -4.73 17.51 7.75
N GLU A 268 -4.80 16.27 8.21
CA GLU A 268 -3.78 15.67 9.06
C GLU A 268 -2.46 15.45 8.31
N GLN A 269 -2.52 15.03 7.04
CA GLN A 269 -1.34 14.92 6.19
C GLN A 269 -0.60 16.27 6.10
N ARG A 270 -1.35 17.35 5.83
CA ARG A 270 -0.79 18.72 5.78
C ARG A 270 -0.28 19.19 7.13
N ARG A 271 -1.00 18.91 8.22
CA ARG A 271 -0.60 19.28 9.59
C ARG A 271 0.72 18.62 9.98
N LEU A 272 0.88 17.33 9.70
CA LEU A 272 2.12 16.60 9.97
C LEU A 272 3.28 17.14 9.13
N ALA A 273 3.07 17.36 7.83
CA ALA A 273 4.09 17.93 6.96
C ALA A 273 4.50 19.34 7.38
N ALA A 274 3.55 20.19 7.76
CA ALA A 274 3.82 21.53 8.27
C ALA A 274 4.58 21.54 9.61
N SER A 275 4.54 20.45 10.38
CA SER A 275 5.36 20.26 11.57
C SER A 275 6.78 19.73 11.31
N GLY A 276 7.21 19.64 10.03
CA GLY A 276 8.52 19.15 9.63
C GLY A 276 8.59 17.62 9.44
N ALA A 277 7.50 16.87 9.69
CA ALA A 277 7.52 15.43 9.54
C ALA A 277 7.51 15.02 8.06
N LYS A 278 8.23 13.97 7.71
CA LYS A 278 8.08 13.32 6.41
C LYS A 278 6.73 12.60 6.35
N VAL A 279 5.90 12.98 5.39
CA VAL A 279 4.58 12.37 5.15
C VAL A 279 4.50 11.90 3.71
N ARG A 280 4.24 10.62 3.53
CA ARG A 280 4.04 9.99 2.22
C ARG A 280 2.58 9.61 2.02
N VAL A 281 2.03 9.99 0.88
CA VAL A 281 0.67 9.66 0.50
C VAL A 281 0.69 8.47 -0.45
N TYR A 282 0.00 7.41 -0.07
CA TYR A 282 -0.22 6.23 -0.92
C TYR A 282 -1.38 6.49 -1.85
N VAL A 283 -1.11 6.51 -3.15
CA VAL A 283 -2.04 6.92 -4.21
C VAL A 283 -2.26 5.74 -5.15
N PRO A 284 -3.41 5.07 -5.06
CA PRO A 284 -3.79 4.05 -6.03
C PRO A 284 -4.29 4.68 -7.33
N TYR A 285 -4.04 4.02 -8.46
CA TYR A 285 -4.57 4.38 -9.77
C TYR A 285 -4.78 3.11 -10.63
N GLY A 286 -5.59 3.20 -11.68
CA GLY A 286 -5.86 2.08 -12.59
C GLY A 286 -7.32 1.66 -12.60
N GLY A 287 -7.71 0.86 -13.59
CA GLY A 287 -9.11 0.45 -13.82
C GLY A 287 -9.69 -0.49 -12.76
N ASP A 288 -8.86 -1.20 -11.99
CA ASP A 288 -9.29 -2.20 -10.99
C ASP A 288 -9.60 -1.58 -9.61
N TRP A 289 -10.07 -0.32 -9.60
CA TRP A 289 -10.30 0.47 -8.39
C TRP A 289 -11.44 -0.06 -7.49
N TYR A 290 -12.35 -0.89 -8.00
CA TYR A 290 -13.53 -1.31 -7.26
C TYR A 290 -13.20 -2.09 -5.98
N ARG A 291 -12.33 -3.10 -6.05
CA ARG A 291 -11.91 -3.90 -4.87
C ARG A 291 -11.22 -3.01 -3.82
N TYR A 292 -10.37 -2.10 -4.27
CA TYR A 292 -9.71 -1.13 -3.40
C TYR A 292 -10.73 -0.24 -2.68
N LEU A 293 -11.67 0.37 -3.43
CA LEU A 293 -12.70 1.25 -2.87
C LEU A 293 -13.55 0.55 -1.82
N VAL A 294 -13.98 -0.68 -2.06
CA VAL A 294 -14.81 -1.43 -1.11
C VAL A 294 -14.06 -1.72 0.18
N ARG A 295 -12.76 -2.03 0.13
CA ARG A 295 -11.95 -2.16 1.35
C ARG A 295 -11.94 -0.85 2.16
N ARG A 296 -11.81 0.30 1.51
CA ARG A 296 -11.86 1.62 2.17
C ARG A 296 -13.22 1.93 2.79
N LEU A 297 -14.30 1.58 2.10
CA LEU A 297 -15.67 1.75 2.61
C LEU A 297 -15.95 0.83 3.81
N ALA A 298 -15.43 -0.40 3.79
CA ALA A 298 -15.58 -1.36 4.87
C ALA A 298 -14.85 -0.95 6.17
N GLU A 299 -13.79 -0.15 6.07
CA GLU A 299 -13.04 0.37 7.22
C GLU A 299 -13.80 1.48 7.98
N ARG A 300 -14.71 2.19 7.32
CA ARG A 300 -15.50 3.28 7.91
C ARG A 300 -16.96 3.19 7.51
N PRO A 301 -17.84 2.66 8.37
CA PRO A 301 -19.28 2.53 8.10
C PRO A 301 -19.98 3.85 7.72
N ALA A 302 -19.49 5.00 8.23
CA ALA A 302 -19.99 6.31 7.86
C ALA A 302 -19.78 6.64 6.37
N ASN A 303 -18.63 6.27 5.81
CA ASN A 303 -18.34 6.45 4.38
C ASN A 303 -19.23 5.54 3.52
N LEU A 304 -19.53 4.34 4.00
CA LEU A 304 -20.47 3.44 3.34
C LEU A 304 -21.89 4.02 3.31
N ALA A 305 -22.37 4.59 4.42
CA ALA A 305 -23.68 5.22 4.48
C ALA A 305 -23.78 6.42 3.50
N LEU A 306 -22.71 7.20 3.40
CA LEU A 306 -22.61 8.30 2.44
C LEU A 306 -22.60 7.79 1.00
N PHE A 307 -21.85 6.73 0.72
CA PHE A 307 -21.80 6.07 -0.57
C PHE A 307 -23.16 5.52 -0.97
N LEU A 308 -23.85 4.79 -0.09
CA LEU A 308 -25.18 4.24 -0.35
C LEU A 308 -26.25 5.34 -0.55
N ARG A 309 -26.13 6.47 0.16
CA ARG A 309 -27.00 7.64 -0.07
C ARG A 309 -26.74 8.26 -1.43
N SER A 310 -25.49 8.39 -1.87
CA SER A 310 -25.16 8.95 -3.19
C SER A 310 -25.67 8.10 -4.35
N LEU A 311 -25.81 6.76 -4.15
CA LEU A 311 -26.44 5.87 -5.11
C LEU A 311 -27.97 6.03 -5.17
N ARG A 312 -28.62 6.47 -4.08
CA ARG A 312 -30.08 6.64 -3.97
C ARG A 312 -30.57 8.05 -4.32
N SER A 313 -29.71 9.06 -4.30
CA SER A 313 -30.12 10.47 -4.42
C SER A 313 -30.41 10.94 -5.84
N LYS A 314 -30.49 10.04 -6.84
CA LYS A 314 -30.93 10.33 -8.23
C LYS A 314 -31.69 9.13 -8.83
N ALA A 315 -32.63 8.55 -8.08
CA ALA A 315 -33.71 7.76 -8.66
C ALA A 315 -34.98 8.61 -8.68
#